data_224f771d66626ccfada4e49910daa354
#
_entry.id   224f771d66626ccfada4e49910daa354
#
_cell.length_a   1.000
_cell.length_b   1.000
_cell.length_c   1.000
_cell.angle_alpha   90.00
_cell.angle_beta   90.00
_cell.angle_gamma   90.00
#
_symmetry.space_group_name_H-M   'P 1'
#
loop_
_entity.id
_entity.type
_entity.pdbx_description
1 polymer ?
#
loop_
_entity_poly.entity_id
_entity_poly.type
_entity_poly.pdbx_seq_one_letter_code
_entity_poly.pdbx_strand_id
1 'polypeptide(L)'
;MERKITLSEKEIPDKWYNIVADMPNKPLPPLNPATMQPIGPEALAPLFPMELIKQEVSMEKFIDIPDEVRNIYSMWRPTPLYRAHNFEKKLDTPAKIYYKYEGVSPTGSPKPNTAVAPAYYNKKAGVKK
;
A
#
# COMPACT_ATOMS: atom_id res chain seq x y z
N MET A 1 18.07 20.71 14.08
CA MET A 1 18.07 19.76 12.92
C MET A 1 16.95 18.76 13.15
N GLU A 2 15.98 18.76 12.26
CA GLU A 2 14.80 17.90 12.36
C GLU A 2 15.18 16.44 12.12
N ARG A 3 14.82 15.55 13.05
CA ARG A 3 15.13 14.12 12.99
C ARG A 3 13.91 13.25 12.84
N LYS A 4 12.76 13.73 13.33
CA LYS A 4 11.50 13.00 13.33
C LYS A 4 10.38 13.91 12.84
N ILE A 5 9.64 13.45 11.86
CA ILE A 5 8.46 14.11 11.33
C ILE A 5 7.26 13.22 11.64
N THR A 6 6.25 13.78 12.28
CA THR A 6 4.98 13.09 12.55
C THR A 6 3.85 13.98 12.06
N LEU A 7 3.02 13.44 11.19
CA LEU A 7 1.80 14.11 10.72
C LEU A 7 0.69 13.97 11.76
N SER A 8 -0.32 14.82 11.68
CA SER A 8 -1.54 14.71 12.48
C SER A 8 -2.47 13.64 11.92
N GLU A 9 -3.39 13.13 12.73
CA GLU A 9 -4.43 12.18 12.27
C GLU A 9 -5.30 12.75 11.14
N LYS A 10 -5.47 14.07 11.08
CA LYS A 10 -6.23 14.77 10.03
C LYS A 10 -5.58 14.69 8.65
N GLU A 11 -4.30 14.30 8.62
CA GLU A 11 -3.51 14.16 7.38
C GLU A 11 -3.47 12.71 6.89
N ILE A 12 -4.24 11.79 7.50
CA ILE A 12 -4.42 10.43 6.97
C ILE A 12 -5.17 10.55 5.63
N PRO A 13 -4.61 10.01 4.53
CA PRO A 13 -5.25 10.10 3.22
C PRO A 13 -6.61 9.42 3.18
N ASP A 14 -7.53 10.00 2.41
CA ASP A 14 -8.84 9.42 2.09
C ASP A 14 -8.82 8.59 0.79
N LYS A 15 -7.71 8.63 0.06
CA LYS A 15 -7.54 7.92 -1.22
C LYS A 15 -6.19 7.21 -1.29
N TRP A 16 -6.18 6.05 -1.93
CA TRP A 16 -4.95 5.43 -2.40
C TRP A 16 -4.50 6.07 -3.70
N TYR A 17 -3.21 6.31 -3.83
CA TYR A 17 -2.60 6.75 -5.08
C TYR A 17 -2.19 5.51 -5.91
N ASN A 18 -2.76 5.41 -7.10
CA ASN A 18 -2.42 4.37 -8.06
C ASN A 18 -1.32 4.87 -9.00
N ILE A 19 -0.09 4.47 -8.72
CA ILE A 19 1.08 4.88 -9.50
C ILE A 19 1.00 4.43 -10.98
N VAL A 20 0.26 3.34 -11.28
CA VAL A 20 0.09 2.83 -12.65
C VAL A 20 -0.51 3.89 -13.58
N ALA A 21 -1.37 4.77 -13.05
CA ALA A 21 -1.94 5.86 -13.83
C ALA A 21 -0.88 6.81 -14.43
N ASP A 22 0.20 7.05 -13.68
CA ASP A 22 1.27 8.00 -14.05
C ASP A 22 2.53 7.30 -14.60
N MET A 23 2.59 5.98 -14.63
CA MET A 23 3.73 5.26 -15.20
C MET A 23 3.79 5.42 -16.72
N PRO A 24 4.94 5.85 -17.29
CA PRO A 24 5.12 5.94 -18.74
C PRO A 24 5.03 4.56 -19.42
N ASN A 25 5.58 3.54 -18.76
CA ASN A 25 5.49 2.15 -19.19
C ASN A 25 4.62 1.38 -18.20
N LYS A 26 3.48 0.89 -18.64
CA LYS A 26 2.57 0.11 -17.80
C LYS A 26 3.16 -1.26 -17.45
N PRO A 27 2.85 -1.82 -16.27
CA PRO A 27 3.24 -3.17 -15.92
C PRO A 27 2.72 -4.18 -16.95
N LEU A 28 3.52 -5.20 -17.24
CA LEU A 28 3.07 -6.33 -18.05
C LEU A 28 2.06 -7.17 -17.24
N PRO A 29 1.10 -7.82 -17.92
CA PRO A 29 0.17 -8.71 -17.24
C PRO A 29 0.92 -9.91 -16.62
N PRO A 30 0.39 -10.48 -15.52
CA PRO A 30 0.95 -11.70 -14.95
C PRO A 30 0.90 -12.85 -15.96
N LEU A 31 1.86 -13.77 -15.87
CA LEU A 31 1.94 -14.92 -16.76
C LEU A 31 1.43 -16.19 -16.06
N ASN A 32 0.76 -17.04 -16.82
CA ASN A 32 0.43 -18.38 -16.41
C ASN A 32 1.73 -19.19 -16.23
N PRO A 33 2.02 -19.75 -15.06
CA PRO A 33 3.28 -20.45 -14.80
C PRO A 33 3.49 -21.71 -15.64
N ALA A 34 2.41 -22.34 -16.11
CA ALA A 34 2.50 -23.54 -16.94
C ALA A 34 2.67 -23.25 -18.43
N THR A 35 2.07 -22.16 -18.93
CA THR A 35 2.06 -21.86 -20.36
C THR A 35 2.92 -20.66 -20.73
N MET A 36 3.36 -19.88 -19.74
CA MET A 36 4.08 -18.61 -19.89
C MET A 36 3.32 -17.57 -20.75
N GLN A 37 2.01 -17.74 -20.89
CA GLN A 37 1.14 -16.81 -21.61
C GLN A 37 0.52 -15.81 -20.61
N PRO A 38 0.26 -14.56 -21.05
CA PRO A 38 -0.46 -13.57 -20.26
C PRO A 38 -1.81 -14.11 -19.79
N ILE A 39 -2.15 -13.83 -18.51
CA ILE A 39 -3.47 -14.14 -17.95
C ILE A 39 -4.26 -12.87 -17.73
N GLY A 40 -5.58 -12.95 -17.93
CA GLY A 40 -6.50 -11.86 -17.63
C GLY A 40 -6.90 -11.80 -16.16
N PRO A 41 -7.61 -10.71 -15.76
CA PRO A 41 -8.07 -10.50 -14.39
C PRO A 41 -8.96 -11.65 -13.86
N GLU A 42 -9.69 -12.30 -14.74
CA GLU A 42 -10.58 -13.43 -14.42
C GLU A 42 -9.84 -14.63 -13.81
N ALA A 43 -8.58 -14.83 -14.18
CA ALA A 43 -7.74 -15.88 -13.61
C ALA A 43 -7.42 -15.66 -12.12
N LEU A 44 -7.60 -14.45 -11.61
CA LEU A 44 -7.39 -14.08 -10.20
C LEU A 44 -8.65 -14.29 -9.35
N ALA A 45 -9.83 -14.46 -9.97
CA ALA A 45 -11.12 -14.57 -9.28
C ALA A 45 -11.21 -15.71 -8.25
N PRO A 46 -10.55 -16.88 -8.41
CA PRO A 46 -10.52 -17.91 -7.36
C PRO A 46 -9.76 -17.50 -6.09
N LEU A 47 -8.87 -16.50 -6.16
CA LEU A 47 -7.99 -16.09 -5.08
C LEU A 47 -8.43 -14.77 -4.42
N PHE A 48 -9.07 -13.88 -5.19
CA PHE A 48 -9.38 -12.52 -4.76
C PHE A 48 -10.82 -12.14 -5.08
N PRO A 49 -11.50 -11.37 -4.21
CA PRO A 49 -12.80 -10.80 -4.51
C PRO A 49 -12.72 -9.81 -5.68
N MET A 50 -13.80 -9.70 -6.43
CA MET A 50 -13.85 -8.91 -7.66
C MET A 50 -13.45 -7.45 -7.46
N GLU A 51 -13.76 -6.85 -6.30
CA GLU A 51 -13.38 -5.46 -6.03
C GLU A 51 -11.86 -5.25 -5.95
N LEU A 52 -11.11 -6.23 -5.43
CA LEU A 52 -9.64 -6.17 -5.44
C LEU A 52 -9.08 -6.36 -6.85
N ILE A 53 -9.69 -7.26 -7.64
CA ILE A 53 -9.27 -7.46 -9.04
C ILE A 53 -9.51 -6.21 -9.88
N LYS A 54 -10.65 -5.53 -9.69
CA LYS A 54 -10.93 -4.25 -10.35
C LYS A 54 -9.89 -3.17 -9.99
N GLN A 55 -9.49 -3.11 -8.73
CA GLN A 55 -8.45 -2.17 -8.28
C GLN A 55 -7.09 -2.50 -8.90
N GLU A 56 -6.73 -3.78 -8.99
CA GLU A 56 -5.45 -4.23 -9.59
C GLU A 56 -5.30 -3.79 -11.04
N VAL A 57 -6.40 -3.83 -11.81
CA VAL A 57 -6.38 -3.44 -13.23
C VAL A 57 -6.82 -2.00 -13.49
N SER A 58 -7.12 -1.25 -12.44
CA SER A 58 -7.61 0.13 -12.54
C SER A 58 -6.55 1.05 -13.12
N MET A 59 -6.98 1.98 -13.97
CA MET A 59 -6.19 3.10 -14.47
C MET A 59 -6.54 4.43 -13.79
N GLU A 60 -7.47 4.40 -12.83
CA GLU A 60 -7.81 5.59 -12.04
C GLU A 60 -6.65 5.95 -11.13
N LYS A 61 -6.29 7.24 -11.12
CA LYS A 61 -5.15 7.75 -10.36
C LYS A 61 -5.37 7.68 -8.85
N PHE A 62 -6.61 7.90 -8.40
CA PHE A 62 -6.98 7.87 -6.99
C PHE A 62 -8.16 6.94 -6.77
N ILE A 63 -8.03 6.05 -5.80
CA ILE A 63 -9.05 5.08 -5.39
C ILE A 63 -9.46 5.42 -3.96
N ASP A 64 -10.75 5.61 -3.71
CA ASP A 64 -11.27 5.97 -2.39
C ASP A 64 -11.00 4.86 -1.36
N ILE A 65 -10.53 5.25 -0.19
CA ILE A 65 -10.32 4.34 0.95
C ILE A 65 -11.66 4.26 1.72
N PRO A 66 -12.27 3.08 1.87
CA PRO A 66 -13.48 2.93 2.67
C PRO A 66 -13.30 3.46 4.10
N ASP A 67 -14.35 4.10 4.66
CA ASP A 67 -14.28 4.68 6.00
C ASP A 67 -13.92 3.66 7.07
N GLU A 68 -14.41 2.42 6.97
CA GLU A 68 -14.07 1.35 7.89
C GLU A 68 -12.57 1.00 7.84
N VAL A 69 -11.96 1.02 6.67
CA VAL A 69 -10.51 0.82 6.49
C VAL A 69 -9.74 1.99 7.07
N ARG A 70 -10.17 3.23 6.82
CA ARG A 70 -9.57 4.45 7.39
C ARG A 70 -9.62 4.45 8.92
N ASN A 71 -10.76 4.07 9.51
CA ASN A 71 -10.93 3.94 10.95
C ASN A 71 -9.95 2.94 11.57
N ILE A 72 -9.67 1.83 10.89
CA ILE A 72 -8.67 0.87 11.33
C ILE A 72 -7.26 1.46 11.19
N TYR A 73 -6.95 2.11 10.08
CA TYR A 73 -5.65 2.76 9.87
C TYR A 73 -5.35 3.81 10.93
N SER A 74 -6.34 4.57 11.40
CA SER A 74 -6.14 5.61 12.43
C SER A 74 -5.65 5.07 13.77
N MET A 75 -5.74 3.77 14.03
CA MET A 75 -5.23 3.16 15.26
C MET A 75 -3.70 3.25 15.39
N TRP A 76 -2.95 3.37 14.28
CA TRP A 76 -1.48 3.47 14.31
C TRP A 76 -0.89 4.46 13.33
N ARG A 77 -1.67 4.96 12.38
CA ARG A 77 -1.22 5.96 11.40
C ARG A 77 -1.60 7.36 11.84
N PRO A 78 -0.84 8.39 11.47
CA PRO A 78 0.38 8.32 10.65
C PRO A 78 1.57 7.75 11.43
N THR A 79 2.34 6.87 10.79
CA THR A 79 3.60 6.39 11.36
C THR A 79 4.70 7.44 11.20
N PRO A 80 5.69 7.53 12.11
CA PRO A 80 6.70 8.57 12.04
C PRO A 80 7.69 8.35 10.89
N LEU A 81 8.17 9.46 10.32
CA LEU A 81 9.25 9.51 9.35
C LEU A 81 10.52 9.98 10.04
N TYR A 82 11.59 9.23 9.95
CA TYR A 82 12.88 9.57 10.53
C TYR A 82 13.90 9.88 9.45
N ARG A 83 14.75 10.88 9.73
CA ARG A 83 15.91 11.15 8.90
C ARG A 83 17.12 10.37 9.40
N ALA A 84 17.79 9.66 8.50
CA ALA A 84 18.90 8.77 8.79
C ALA A 84 20.26 9.50 8.72
N HIS A 85 20.46 10.56 9.49
CA HIS A 85 21.67 11.39 9.46
C HIS A 85 22.98 10.62 9.58
N ASN A 86 23.03 9.61 10.48
CA ASN A 86 24.24 8.82 10.66
C ASN A 86 24.54 7.98 9.42
N PHE A 87 23.50 7.52 8.73
CA PHE A 87 23.64 6.76 7.50
C PHE A 87 24.10 7.66 6.33
N GLU A 88 23.51 8.84 6.21
CA GLU A 88 23.96 9.87 5.25
C GLU A 88 25.47 10.17 5.41
N LYS A 89 25.89 10.41 6.67
CA LYS A 89 27.29 10.67 7.01
C LYS A 89 28.20 9.47 6.70
N LYS A 90 27.74 8.25 6.98
CA LYS A 90 28.52 7.02 6.72
C LYS A 90 28.72 6.80 5.22
N LEU A 91 27.74 7.17 4.40
CA LEU A 91 27.80 7.06 2.94
C LEU A 91 28.51 8.24 2.27
N ASP A 92 28.86 9.27 3.04
CA ASP A 92 29.42 10.53 2.51
C ASP A 92 28.62 11.08 1.32
N THR A 93 27.30 11.12 1.48
CA THR A 93 26.36 11.52 0.42
C THR A 93 25.69 12.86 0.73
N PRO A 94 25.46 13.75 -0.26
CA PRO A 94 24.63 14.94 -0.11
C PRO A 94 23.13 14.63 -0.06
N ALA A 95 22.72 13.39 -0.36
CA ALA A 95 21.34 12.96 -0.37
C ALA A 95 20.76 12.97 1.06
N LYS A 96 19.50 13.42 1.18
CA LYS A 96 18.73 13.33 2.41
C LYS A 96 18.00 11.99 2.44
N ILE A 97 18.37 11.11 3.37
CA ILE A 97 17.81 9.75 3.47
C ILE A 97 16.81 9.70 4.61
N TYR A 98 15.61 9.24 4.32
CA TYR A 98 14.53 9.08 5.28
C TYR A 98 14.03 7.62 5.29
N TYR A 99 13.52 7.19 6.44
CA TYR A 99 12.82 5.92 6.55
C TYR A 99 11.52 6.08 7.32
N LYS A 100 10.47 5.42 6.82
CA LYS A 100 9.17 5.34 7.47
C LYS A 100 9.22 4.23 8.52
N TYR A 101 9.00 4.58 9.79
CA TYR A 101 9.11 3.60 10.88
C TYR A 101 7.77 2.91 11.11
N GLU A 102 7.64 1.70 10.60
CA GLU A 102 6.43 0.89 10.71
C GLU A 102 6.40 -0.05 11.94
N GLY A 103 7.41 0.02 12.80
CA GLY A 103 7.46 -0.73 14.06
C GLY A 103 6.38 -0.35 15.08
N VAL A 104 5.70 0.78 14.88
CA VAL A 104 4.57 1.22 15.70
C VAL A 104 3.23 0.60 15.29
N SER A 105 3.19 -0.14 14.18
CA SER A 105 1.98 -0.84 13.74
C SER A 105 1.64 -2.02 14.67
N PRO A 106 0.39 -2.52 14.68
CA PRO A 106 -0.02 -3.63 15.55
C PRO A 106 0.83 -4.90 15.44
N THR A 107 1.49 -5.11 14.30
CA THR A 107 2.37 -6.28 14.06
C THR A 107 3.85 -5.94 14.04
N GLY A 108 4.21 -4.67 14.31
CA GLY A 108 5.61 -4.21 14.23
C GLY A 108 6.18 -4.23 12.80
N SER A 109 5.34 -4.15 11.77
CA SER A 109 5.74 -4.25 10.36
C SER A 109 4.80 -3.46 9.44
N PRO A 110 5.15 -3.24 8.15
CA PRO A 110 4.27 -2.55 7.19
C PRO A 110 3.08 -3.41 6.71
N LYS A 111 3.05 -4.71 7.00
CA LYS A 111 2.02 -5.64 6.51
C LYS A 111 0.58 -5.24 6.81
N PRO A 112 0.21 -4.69 7.98
CA PRO A 112 -1.17 -4.25 8.24
C PRO A 112 -1.65 -3.17 7.27
N ASN A 113 -0.76 -2.35 6.73
CA ASN A 113 -1.12 -1.32 5.75
C ASN A 113 -1.74 -1.92 4.47
N THR A 114 -1.33 -3.12 4.09
CA THR A 114 -1.93 -3.85 2.97
C THR A 114 -3.04 -4.79 3.44
N ALA A 115 -2.81 -5.56 4.51
CA ALA A 115 -3.72 -6.64 4.91
C ALA A 115 -5.14 -6.16 5.28
N VAL A 116 -5.28 -4.95 5.82
CA VAL A 116 -6.59 -4.42 6.26
C VAL A 116 -7.56 -4.27 5.09
N ALA A 117 -7.12 -3.71 3.96
CA ALA A 117 -7.99 -3.52 2.81
C ALA A 117 -8.47 -4.85 2.18
N PRO A 118 -7.60 -5.84 1.88
CA PRO A 118 -8.04 -7.16 1.47
C PRO A 118 -8.99 -7.84 2.46
N ALA A 119 -8.73 -7.75 3.77
CA ALA A 119 -9.62 -8.31 4.78
C ALA A 119 -11.02 -7.67 4.73
N TYR A 120 -11.09 -6.35 4.59
CA TYR A 120 -12.36 -5.63 4.43
C TYR A 120 -13.13 -6.11 3.19
N TYR A 121 -12.49 -6.16 2.02
CA TYR A 121 -13.15 -6.56 0.79
C TYR A 121 -13.54 -8.04 0.76
N ASN A 122 -12.74 -8.93 1.34
CA ASN A 122 -13.11 -10.34 1.51
C ASN A 122 -14.36 -10.49 2.41
N LYS A 123 -14.38 -9.77 3.55
CA LYS A 123 -15.56 -9.75 4.43
C LYS A 123 -16.80 -9.25 3.70
N LYS A 124 -16.67 -8.15 2.95
CA LYS A 124 -17.76 -7.54 2.18
C LYS A 124 -18.28 -8.46 1.07
N ALA A 125 -17.39 -9.23 0.45
CA ALA A 125 -17.73 -10.24 -0.55
C ALA A 125 -18.32 -11.54 0.05
N GLY A 126 -18.43 -11.64 1.39
CA GLY A 126 -18.99 -12.82 2.06
C GLY A 126 -18.06 -14.04 2.02
N VAL A 127 -16.77 -13.85 1.81
CA VAL A 127 -15.80 -14.95 1.84
C VAL A 127 -15.78 -15.57 3.23
N LYS A 128 -16.07 -16.86 3.30
CA LYS A 128 -15.96 -17.66 4.53
C LYS A 128 -14.55 -18.24 4.62
N LYS A 129 -14.07 -18.42 5.86
CA LYS A 129 -12.77 -19.06 6.12
C LYS A 129 -12.71 -20.47 5.54
#